data_e9a59af15948738934301a3efc7fe326
#
_entry.id   e9a59af15948738934301a3efc7fe326
#
_cell.length_a   1.000
_cell.length_b   1.000
_cell.length_c   1.000
_cell.angle_alpha   90.00
_cell.angle_beta   90.00
_cell.angle_gamma   90.00
#
_symmetry.space_group_name_H-M   'P 1'
#
loop_
_entity.id
_entity.type
_entity.pdbx_description
1 polymer ?
#
loop_
_entity_poly.entity_id
_entity_poly.type
_entity_poly.pdbx_seq_one_letter_code
_entity_poly.pdbx_strand_id
1 'polypeptide(L)'
;MKHENNYKQMFSIYDNVSELYEAPFVDINKGSAMRRIEDLMTSNPNSPYTKFPDNFELYLVGLWNDKTAYIMCDSAELVIKLTEILKE
;
A
#
# COMPACT_ATOMS: atom_id res chain seq x y z
N MET A 1 -11.83 25.91 7.72
CA MET A 1 -11.37 25.49 7.34
C MET A 1 -11.30 24.68 7.09
N LYS A 2 -11.06 24.52 6.82
CA LYS A 2 -10.80 23.68 6.53
C LYS A 2 -9.94 23.07 6.61
N HIS A 3 -10.06 22.61 7.07
CA HIS A 3 -9.01 22.09 7.07
C HIS A 3 -8.64 21.48 6.15
N GLU A 4 -7.99 21.81 5.54
CA GLU A 4 -7.74 21.09 4.62
C GLU A 4 -7.09 19.96 4.99
N ASN A 5 -7.19 19.00 4.30
CA ASN A 5 -6.63 17.76 4.65
C ASN A 5 -5.29 17.61 4.00
N ASN A 6 -4.26 17.85 4.75
CA ASN A 6 -2.90 17.73 4.24
C ASN A 6 -2.31 16.36 4.45
N TYR A 7 -3.10 15.43 4.97
CA TYR A 7 -2.60 14.09 5.24
C TYR A 7 -2.88 13.19 4.05
N LYS A 8 -1.86 12.44 3.67
CA LYS A 8 -1.98 11.35 2.72
C LYS A 8 -1.79 10.04 3.46
N GLN A 9 -2.15 8.94 2.82
CA GLN A 9 -2.08 7.65 3.49
C GLN A 9 -0.78 6.95 3.13
N MET A 10 -0.20 6.28 4.13
CA MET A 10 1.02 5.52 3.95
C MET A 10 0.68 4.05 3.91
N PHE A 11 1.22 3.37 2.92
CA PHE A 11 0.95 1.96 2.69
C PHE A 11 2.25 1.19 2.65
N SER A 12 2.17 -0.10 2.93
CA SER A 12 3.31 -0.98 2.81
C SER A 12 2.83 -2.36 2.38
N ILE A 13 3.66 -3.07 1.66
CA ILE A 13 3.36 -4.44 1.29
C ILE A 13 4.03 -5.36 2.30
N TYR A 14 3.25 -6.24 2.88
CA TYR A 14 3.75 -7.23 3.81
C TYR A 14 4.06 -8.51 3.04
N ASP A 15 5.27 -9.02 3.21
CA ASP A 15 5.71 -10.27 2.61
C ASP A 15 5.60 -11.35 3.68
N ASN A 16 4.64 -12.26 3.52
CA ASN A 16 4.39 -13.24 4.56
C ASN A 16 5.39 -14.40 4.53
N VAL A 17 6.28 -14.44 3.57
CA VAL A 17 7.37 -15.42 3.54
C VAL A 17 8.54 -14.92 4.40
N SER A 18 8.98 -13.69 4.19
CA SER A 18 10.03 -13.10 5.00
C SER A 18 9.52 -12.58 6.33
N GLU A 19 8.20 -12.36 6.43
CA GLU A 19 7.55 -11.80 7.61
C GLU A 19 7.99 -10.37 7.88
N LEU A 20 8.20 -9.61 6.81
CA LEU A 20 8.64 -8.22 6.89
C LEU A 20 7.76 -7.34 6.02
N TYR A 21 7.57 -6.11 6.46
CA TYR A 21 6.93 -5.07 5.65
C TYR A 21 7.99 -4.43 4.77
N GLU A 22 7.62 -4.13 3.53
CA GLU A 22 8.52 -3.43 2.63
C GLU A 22 8.52 -1.94 2.94
N ALA A 23 9.43 -1.19 2.31
CA ALA A 23 9.47 0.25 2.50
C ALA A 23 8.12 0.86 2.18
N PRO A 24 7.62 1.76 3.02
CA PRO A 24 6.30 2.33 2.80
C PRO A 24 6.29 3.32 1.64
N PHE A 25 5.11 3.50 1.06
CA PHE A 25 4.89 4.51 0.04
C PHE A 25 3.62 5.28 0.39
N VAL A 26 3.48 6.45 -0.20
CA VAL A 26 2.39 7.37 0.10
C VAL A 26 1.45 7.45 -1.09
N ASP A 27 0.16 7.46 -0.81
CA ASP A 27 -0.83 7.65 -1.85
C ASP A 27 -2.04 8.39 -1.27
N ILE A 28 -2.95 8.78 -2.14
CA ILE A 28 -4.09 9.60 -1.73
C ILE A 28 -5.08 8.81 -0.90
N ASN A 29 -5.37 7.59 -1.32
CA ASN A 29 -6.34 6.75 -0.62
C ASN A 29 -6.11 5.29 -1.01
N LYS A 30 -6.92 4.41 -0.41
CA LYS A 30 -6.76 2.97 -0.63
C LYS A 30 -6.97 2.60 -2.10
N GLY A 31 -7.98 3.18 -2.73
CA GLY A 31 -8.25 2.87 -4.14
C GLY A 31 -7.09 3.22 -5.04
N SER A 32 -6.48 4.37 -4.81
CA SER A 32 -5.34 4.80 -5.60
C SER A 32 -4.13 3.90 -5.36
N ALA A 33 -3.92 3.49 -4.11
CA ALA A 33 -2.84 2.56 -3.78
C ALA A 33 -3.05 1.21 -4.46
N MET A 34 -4.28 0.71 -4.45
CA MET A 34 -4.59 -0.56 -5.10
C MET A 34 -4.35 -0.49 -6.60
N ARG A 35 -4.74 0.62 -7.22
CA ARG A 35 -4.50 0.81 -8.66
C ARG A 35 -3.01 0.82 -8.96
N ARG A 36 -2.22 1.45 -8.11
CA ARG A 36 -0.77 1.49 -8.29
C ARG A 36 -0.19 0.09 -8.27
N ILE A 37 -0.64 -0.75 -7.33
CA ILE A 37 -0.17 -2.13 -7.23
C ILE A 37 -0.65 -2.94 -8.45
N GLU A 38 -1.89 -2.73 -8.86
CA GLU A 38 -2.41 -3.42 -10.03
C GLU A 38 -1.59 -3.09 -11.27
N ASP A 39 -1.26 -1.81 -11.47
CA ASP A 39 -0.44 -1.40 -12.61
C ASP A 39 0.93 -2.04 -12.55
N LEU A 40 1.51 -2.10 -11.35
CA LEU A 40 2.82 -2.72 -11.17
C LEU A 40 2.77 -4.19 -11.54
N MET A 41 1.72 -4.89 -11.12
CA MET A 41 1.59 -6.31 -11.39
C MET A 41 1.35 -6.59 -12.87
N THR A 42 0.48 -5.81 -13.51
CA THR A 42 0.16 -6.04 -14.91
C THR A 42 1.31 -5.67 -15.83
N SER A 43 2.11 -4.68 -15.44
CA SER A 43 3.25 -4.24 -16.25
C SER A 43 4.47 -5.12 -16.06
N ASN A 44 4.49 -5.94 -15.03
CA ASN A 44 5.67 -6.74 -14.68
C ASN A 44 5.26 -8.18 -14.42
N PRO A 45 4.98 -8.95 -15.47
CA PRO A 45 4.48 -10.33 -15.27
C PRO A 45 5.49 -11.24 -14.58
N ASN A 46 6.79 -10.86 -14.58
CA ASN A 46 7.80 -11.66 -13.92
C ASN A 46 8.11 -11.20 -12.50
N SER A 47 7.40 -10.18 -12.03
CA SER A 47 7.56 -9.68 -10.68
C SER A 47 7.10 -10.73 -9.67
N PRO A 48 7.74 -10.81 -8.48
CA PRO A 48 7.25 -11.70 -7.44
C PRO A 48 5.80 -11.44 -7.05
N TYR A 49 5.37 -10.19 -7.11
CA TYR A 49 3.99 -9.84 -6.79
C TYR A 49 3.01 -10.51 -7.75
N THR A 50 3.39 -10.59 -9.02
CA THR A 50 2.53 -11.18 -10.04
C THR A 50 2.61 -12.70 -10.02
N LYS A 51 3.82 -13.23 -9.80
CA LYS A 51 4.04 -14.67 -9.84
C LYS A 51 3.55 -15.37 -8.57
N PHE A 52 3.68 -14.70 -7.42
CA PHE A 52 3.33 -15.28 -6.14
C PHE A 52 2.47 -14.34 -5.31
N PRO A 53 1.31 -13.96 -5.83
CA PRO A 53 0.49 -12.96 -5.13
C PRO A 53 -0.01 -13.44 -3.77
N ASP A 54 -0.04 -14.76 -3.54
CA ASP A 54 -0.41 -15.29 -2.23
C ASP A 54 0.52 -14.86 -1.13
N ASN A 55 1.74 -14.46 -1.49
CA ASN A 55 2.76 -14.15 -0.49
C ASN A 55 2.70 -12.70 -0.02
N PHE A 56 1.82 -11.88 -0.60
CA PHE A 56 1.86 -10.43 -0.36
C PHE A 56 0.50 -9.88 -0.02
N GLU A 57 0.51 -8.88 0.87
CA GLU A 57 -0.71 -8.21 1.33
C GLU A 57 -0.42 -6.72 1.45
N LEU A 58 -1.37 -5.89 1.04
CA LEU A 58 -1.24 -4.45 1.13
C LEU A 58 -1.85 -3.97 2.44
N TYR A 59 -1.08 -3.18 3.19
CA TYR A 59 -1.51 -2.65 4.47
C TYR A 59 -1.47 -1.13 4.48
N LEU A 60 -2.40 -0.53 5.20
CA LEU A 60 -2.35 0.89 5.55
C LEU A 60 -1.61 0.97 6.88
N VAL A 61 -0.49 1.71 6.90
CA VAL A 61 0.38 1.69 8.07
C VAL A 61 0.50 3.05 8.75
N GLY A 62 -0.02 4.11 8.15
CA GLY A 62 0.04 5.41 8.80
C GLY A 62 -0.42 6.53 7.90
N LEU A 63 -0.15 7.75 8.35
CA LEU A 63 -0.50 8.96 7.63
C LEU A 63 0.74 9.83 7.46
N TRP A 64 0.79 10.55 6.38
CA TRP A 64 1.90 11.43 6.02
C TRP A 64 1.36 12.83 5.78
N ASN A 65 1.91 13.81 6.50
CA ASN A 65 1.54 15.20 6.29
C ASN A 65 2.56 15.84 5.36
N ASP A 66 2.14 16.16 4.14
CA ASP A 66 3.08 16.63 3.13
C ASP A 66 3.46 18.09 3.30
N LYS A 67 2.86 18.78 4.26
CA LYS A 67 3.29 20.13 4.58
C LYS A 67 4.36 20.16 5.65
N THR A 68 4.30 19.26 6.61
CA THR A 68 5.19 19.29 7.76
C THR A 68 6.13 18.10 7.81
N ALA A 69 5.92 17.09 6.95
CA ALA A 69 6.65 15.83 6.96
C ALA A 69 6.38 15.02 8.23
N TYR A 70 5.29 15.34 8.92
CA TYR A 70 4.92 14.60 10.12
C TYR A 70 4.36 13.24 9.73
N ILE A 71 4.83 12.21 10.41
CA ILE A 71 4.35 10.85 10.19
C ILE A 71 3.54 10.44 11.41
N MET A 72 2.30 10.04 11.17
CA MET A 72 1.45 9.52 12.22
C MET A 72 1.29 8.02 11.98
N CYS A 73 1.77 7.23 12.91
CA CYS A 73 1.72 5.78 12.79
C CYS A 73 0.62 5.22 13.66
N ASP A 74 0.05 4.12 13.17
CA ASP A 74 -0.99 3.42 13.88
C ASP A 74 -0.75 1.95 13.64
N SER A 75 -1.61 1.08 14.16
CA SER A 75 -1.47 -0.33 13.87
C SER A 75 -1.76 -0.57 12.40
N ALA A 76 -1.03 -1.49 11.81
CA ALA A 76 -1.21 -1.83 10.40
C ALA A 76 -2.61 -2.43 10.16
N GLU A 77 -3.26 -1.96 9.11
CA GLU A 77 -4.61 -2.39 8.76
C GLU A 77 -4.57 -3.02 7.38
N LEU A 78 -5.04 -4.26 7.27
CA LEU A 78 -5.08 -4.94 5.98
C LEU A 78 -6.02 -4.21 5.03
N VAL A 79 -5.52 -3.86 3.85
CA VAL A 79 -6.33 -3.27 2.80
C VAL A 79 -6.84 -4.35 1.87
N ILE A 80 -5.93 -5.14 1.31
CA ILE A 80 -6.32 -6.19 0.36
C ILE A 80 -5.15 -7.16 0.19
N LYS A 81 -5.49 -8.41 -0.04
CA LYS A 81 -4.49 -9.40 -0.45
C LYS A 81 -4.22 -9.23 -1.93
N LEU A 82 -2.97 -9.39 -2.33
CA LEU A 82 -2.63 -9.18 -3.74
C LEU A 82 -3.33 -10.17 -4.66
N THR A 83 -3.67 -11.35 -4.15
CA THR A 83 -4.44 -12.32 -4.94
C THR A 83 -5.78 -11.75 -5.41
N GLU A 84 -6.30 -10.74 -4.71
CA GLU A 84 -7.64 -10.21 -5.02
C GLU A 84 -7.60 -8.97 -5.88
N ILE A 85 -6.42 -8.37 -6.07
CA ILE A 85 -6.34 -7.12 -6.80
C ILE A 85 -6.72 -7.30 -8.27
N LEU A 86 -6.20 -8.34 -8.91
CA LEU A 86 -6.45 -8.57 -10.32
C LEU A 86 -7.80 -9.21 -10.60
N LYS A 87 -8.54 -9.55 -9.56
CA LYS A 87 -9.85 -10.16 -9.72
C LYS A 87 -10.98 -9.14 -9.76
N GLU A 88 -10.68 -7.88 -9.55
CA GLU A 88 -11.70 -6.86 -9.48
C GLU A 88 -12.17 -6.37 -10.82
#